data_e2889cb107b4f2c9feebe5defc77a556
#
_entry.id   e2889cb107b4f2c9feebe5defc77a556
#
_cell.length_a   1.000
_cell.length_b   1.000
_cell.length_c   1.000
_cell.angle_alpha   90.00
_cell.angle_beta   90.00
_cell.angle_gamma   90.00
#
_symmetry.space_group_name_H-M   'P 1'
#
loop_
_entity.id
_entity.type
_entity.pdbx_description
1 polymer ?
#
loop_
_entity_poly.entity_id
_entity_poly.type
_entity_poly.pdbx_seq_one_letter_code
_entity_poly.pdbx_strand_id
1 'polypeptide(L)'
;MLEHGGRLRKAALDYGIAEADWLDLSSGLAPWPFAVPQIPLRAWARLPETDDGLEQAACDYYGASQVLPVAGSQMAIQLLPRLRRAGKVGVLSPCYAEHAEAWRRSGYIVREVLEQEVEFFLDSLDVLVVVNPNNPTGLSLTPARLLDWHARLAQRGGWLVVDEAFMDNTPQLSLASHTHQVGLIVLRSFGKFFGLAGVRLGFVLAERKLLRLLAEQVGPWAVSGPTRVLGQACLQDTEAHTRQRIRSDEASE
;
A
#
# COMPACT_ATOMS: atom_id res chain seq x y z
N MET A 1 -19.14 4.40 -8.68
CA MET A 1 -18.00 4.73 -7.80
C MET A 1 -18.18 3.91 -6.54
N LEU A 2 -17.14 3.22 -6.08
CA LEU A 2 -17.22 2.44 -4.83
C LEU A 2 -17.44 3.37 -3.63
N GLU A 3 -18.20 2.90 -2.65
CA GLU A 3 -18.33 3.61 -1.38
C GLU A 3 -17.19 3.23 -0.44
N HIS A 4 -16.64 4.24 0.25
CA HIS A 4 -15.53 4.08 1.19
C HIS A 4 -15.88 4.69 2.54
N GLY A 5 -15.25 4.19 3.61
CA GLY A 5 -15.28 4.80 4.94
C GLY A 5 -14.62 6.18 4.99
N GLY A 6 -14.52 6.76 6.20
CA GLY A 6 -13.93 8.08 6.43
C GLY A 6 -14.82 9.25 6.01
N ARG A 7 -16.15 9.06 5.96
CA ARG A 7 -17.13 10.11 5.61
C ARG A 7 -17.83 10.67 6.86
N LEU A 8 -17.07 10.96 7.91
CA LEU A 8 -17.60 11.38 9.19
C LEU A 8 -18.51 12.61 9.10
N ARG A 9 -18.12 13.64 8.31
CA ARG A 9 -18.95 14.84 8.10
C ARG A 9 -20.30 14.52 7.47
N LYS A 10 -20.32 13.59 6.51
CA LYS A 10 -21.59 13.17 5.91
C LYS A 10 -22.48 12.47 6.94
N ALA A 11 -21.91 11.56 7.73
CA ALA A 11 -22.64 10.88 8.80
C ALA A 11 -23.17 11.87 9.84
N ALA A 12 -22.34 12.83 10.27
CA ALA A 12 -22.74 13.87 11.20
C ALA A 12 -23.95 14.69 10.70
N LEU A 13 -23.94 15.05 9.41
CA LEU A 13 -25.06 15.76 8.78
C LEU A 13 -26.31 14.88 8.63
N ASP A 14 -26.16 13.63 8.17
CA ASP A 14 -27.28 12.73 7.90
C ASP A 14 -28.03 12.35 9.21
N TYR A 15 -27.33 12.24 10.32
CA TYR A 15 -27.89 11.83 11.62
C TYR A 15 -28.05 12.97 12.61
N GLY A 16 -27.62 14.19 12.32
CA GLY A 16 -27.73 15.35 13.21
C GLY A 16 -26.88 15.23 14.49
N ILE A 17 -25.77 14.46 14.46
CA ILE A 17 -24.85 14.24 15.58
C ILE A 17 -23.54 14.99 15.29
N ALA A 18 -23.03 15.76 16.28
CA ALA A 18 -21.78 16.49 16.08
C ALA A 18 -20.58 15.56 15.80
N GLU A 19 -19.67 15.96 14.93
CA GLU A 19 -18.49 15.13 14.55
C GLU A 19 -17.68 14.66 15.75
N ALA A 20 -17.59 15.47 16.82
CA ALA A 20 -16.84 15.14 18.03
C ALA A 20 -17.45 14.00 18.87
N ASP A 21 -18.75 13.70 18.65
CA ASP A 21 -19.49 12.67 19.41
C ASP A 21 -19.48 11.29 18.68
N TRP A 22 -18.76 11.18 17.56
CA TRP A 22 -18.64 9.96 16.79
C TRP A 22 -17.39 9.16 17.16
N LEU A 23 -17.54 7.85 17.23
CA LEU A 23 -16.43 6.89 17.13
C LEU A 23 -16.38 6.37 15.69
N ASP A 24 -15.41 6.82 14.90
CA ASP A 24 -15.25 6.41 13.50
C ASP A 24 -14.47 5.08 13.40
N LEU A 25 -15.19 3.99 13.17
CA LEU A 25 -14.64 2.65 12.90
C LEU A 25 -14.72 2.26 11.43
N SER A 26 -14.98 3.21 10.53
CA SER A 26 -15.18 2.95 9.10
C SER A 26 -13.89 2.78 8.31
N SER A 27 -12.72 2.98 8.94
CA SER A 27 -11.41 2.86 8.30
C SER A 27 -10.41 2.17 9.25
N GLY A 28 -9.54 1.32 8.70
CA GLY A 28 -8.49 0.62 9.45
C GLY A 28 -7.25 1.49 9.70
N LEU A 29 -7.44 2.67 10.30
CA LEU A 29 -6.34 3.57 10.68
C LEU A 29 -5.97 3.36 12.14
N ALA A 30 -4.67 3.41 12.46
CA ALA A 30 -4.25 3.48 13.85
C ALA A 30 -4.83 4.75 14.50
N PRO A 31 -5.51 4.64 15.66
CA PRO A 31 -6.14 5.79 16.31
C PRO A 31 -5.13 6.72 17.00
N TRP A 32 -3.87 6.32 17.04
CA TRP A 32 -2.76 7.09 17.65
C TRP A 32 -1.81 7.59 16.56
N PRO A 33 -2.02 8.79 16.01
CA PRO A 33 -1.13 9.31 14.97
C PRO A 33 0.28 9.56 15.51
N PHE A 34 1.28 9.35 14.67
CA PHE A 34 2.66 9.74 14.97
C PHE A 34 2.76 11.26 15.12
N ALA A 35 3.75 11.70 15.90
CA ALA A 35 4.03 13.12 16.04
C ALA A 35 4.41 13.74 14.68
N VAL A 36 3.75 14.84 14.35
CA VAL A 36 4.07 15.60 13.13
C VAL A 36 5.24 16.53 13.45
N PRO A 37 6.40 16.42 12.77
CA PRO A 37 7.53 17.31 13.01
C PRO A 37 7.22 18.73 12.52
N GLN A 38 8.00 19.70 12.98
CA GLN A 38 7.95 21.04 12.42
C GLN A 38 8.48 21.01 10.97
N ILE A 39 7.61 21.34 10.02
CA ILE A 39 7.95 21.32 8.59
C ILE A 39 8.50 22.69 8.20
N PRO A 40 9.72 22.79 7.67
CA PRO A 40 10.32 24.04 7.24
C PRO A 40 9.50 24.72 6.15
N LEU A 41 9.40 26.05 6.17
CA LEU A 41 8.67 26.83 5.16
C LEU A 41 9.15 26.52 3.73
N ARG A 42 10.43 26.27 3.54
CA ARG A 42 11.01 25.90 2.23
C ARG A 42 10.34 24.67 1.61
N ALA A 43 9.92 23.69 2.43
CA ALA A 43 9.26 22.49 1.94
C ALA A 43 7.86 22.77 1.36
N TRP A 44 7.23 23.86 1.79
CA TRP A 44 5.97 24.35 1.25
C TRP A 44 6.14 25.22 0.02
N ALA A 45 7.24 26.00 -0.02
CA ALA A 45 7.42 27.04 -1.02
C ALA A 45 8.14 26.58 -2.29
N ARG A 46 8.87 25.45 -2.24
CA ARG A 46 9.63 24.93 -3.38
C ARG A 46 9.01 23.63 -3.92
N LEU A 47 9.26 23.36 -5.19
CA LEU A 47 8.97 22.04 -5.76
C LEU A 47 9.83 20.97 -5.07
N PRO A 48 9.27 19.78 -4.80
CA PRO A 48 10.02 18.72 -4.14
C PRO A 48 11.15 18.18 -5.02
N GLU A 49 12.27 17.88 -4.41
CA GLU A 49 13.43 17.23 -5.01
C GLU A 49 13.51 15.78 -4.49
N THR A 50 14.03 14.85 -5.32
CA THR A 50 14.01 13.41 -5.00
C THR A 50 15.25 12.91 -4.27
N ASP A 51 16.21 13.78 -4.01
CA ASP A 51 17.48 13.50 -3.28
C ASP A 51 17.46 13.97 -1.81
N ASP A 52 16.28 14.12 -1.25
CA ASP A 52 16.05 14.62 0.12
C ASP A 52 16.14 13.52 1.20
N GLY A 53 16.34 12.25 0.81
CA GLY A 53 16.53 11.12 1.72
C GLY A 53 15.29 10.31 2.03
N LEU A 54 14.09 10.67 1.52
CA LEU A 54 12.86 9.92 1.77
C LEU A 54 12.94 8.48 1.24
N GLU A 55 13.44 8.30 0.01
CA GLU A 55 13.58 6.98 -0.62
C GLU A 55 14.53 6.08 0.18
N GLN A 56 15.63 6.63 0.67
CA GLN A 56 16.58 5.87 1.49
C GLN A 56 15.94 5.46 2.82
N ALA A 57 15.29 6.40 3.52
CA ALA A 57 14.58 6.11 4.77
C ALA A 57 13.50 5.01 4.58
N ALA A 58 12.81 5.01 3.44
CA ALA A 58 11.84 3.98 3.12
C ALA A 58 12.50 2.62 2.80
N CYS A 59 13.62 2.61 2.07
CA CYS A 59 14.40 1.40 1.83
C CYS A 59 14.86 0.77 3.15
N ASP A 60 15.40 1.58 4.06
CA ASP A 60 15.90 1.12 5.36
C ASP A 60 14.75 0.58 6.24
N TYR A 61 13.62 1.29 6.28
CA TYR A 61 12.47 0.91 7.09
C TYR A 61 11.79 -0.37 6.60
N TYR A 62 11.58 -0.50 5.29
CA TYR A 62 10.90 -1.68 4.71
C TYR A 62 11.85 -2.84 4.41
N GLY A 63 13.14 -2.64 4.43
CA GLY A 63 14.13 -3.65 4.02
C GLY A 63 14.13 -3.91 2.52
N ALA A 64 13.76 -2.93 1.71
CA ALA A 64 13.70 -3.04 0.25
C ALA A 64 14.95 -2.46 -0.40
N SER A 65 15.34 -3.01 -1.56
CA SER A 65 16.47 -2.47 -2.32
C SER A 65 16.14 -1.17 -3.07
N GLN A 66 14.87 -0.98 -3.41
CA GLN A 66 14.39 0.19 -4.15
C GLN A 66 12.91 0.45 -3.84
N VAL A 67 12.54 1.72 -3.82
CA VAL A 67 11.15 2.17 -3.62
C VAL A 67 10.81 3.32 -4.56
N LEU A 68 9.54 3.50 -4.85
CA LEU A 68 8.99 4.69 -5.49
C LEU A 68 7.92 5.29 -4.57
N PRO A 69 8.12 6.50 -4.03
CA PRO A 69 7.08 7.21 -3.30
C PRO A 69 5.94 7.62 -4.24
N VAL A 70 4.70 7.47 -3.75
CA VAL A 70 3.48 7.82 -4.49
C VAL A 70 2.48 8.55 -3.58
N ALA A 71 1.53 9.28 -4.17
CA ALA A 71 0.49 9.99 -3.43
C ALA A 71 -0.56 9.03 -2.84
N GLY A 72 -0.11 8.21 -1.87
CA GLY A 72 -0.84 7.07 -1.30
C GLY A 72 -0.81 5.84 -2.20
N SER A 73 -0.91 4.64 -1.62
CA SER A 73 -0.93 3.37 -2.37
C SER A 73 -2.05 3.30 -3.41
N GLN A 74 -3.14 4.05 -3.22
CA GLN A 74 -4.24 4.16 -4.18
C GLN A 74 -3.77 4.63 -5.57
N MET A 75 -2.80 5.54 -5.66
CA MET A 75 -2.22 5.95 -6.94
C MET A 75 -1.59 4.76 -7.67
N ALA A 76 -0.82 3.94 -6.96
CA ALA A 76 -0.22 2.75 -7.52
C ALA A 76 -1.26 1.72 -7.97
N ILE A 77 -2.30 1.48 -7.15
CA ILE A 77 -3.44 0.60 -7.50
C ILE A 77 -4.06 1.00 -8.84
N GLN A 78 -4.24 2.30 -9.08
CA GLN A 78 -4.84 2.81 -10.31
C GLN A 78 -3.88 2.78 -11.52
N LEU A 79 -2.58 2.88 -11.32
CA LEU A 79 -1.60 3.00 -12.40
C LEU A 79 -0.97 1.66 -12.82
N LEU A 80 -0.76 0.72 -11.90
CA LEU A 80 -0.14 -0.58 -12.20
C LEU A 80 -0.80 -1.32 -13.37
N PRO A 81 -2.15 -1.35 -13.50
CA PRO A 81 -2.78 -2.02 -14.64
C PRO A 81 -2.42 -1.43 -15.99
N ARG A 82 -1.95 -0.17 -16.05
CA ARG A 82 -1.59 0.51 -17.31
C ARG A 82 -0.18 0.15 -17.81
N LEU A 83 0.62 -0.53 -16.99
CA LEU A 83 2.00 -0.84 -17.31
C LEU A 83 2.18 -2.13 -18.15
N ARG A 84 1.10 -2.86 -18.39
CA ARG A 84 1.15 -4.06 -19.23
C ARG A 84 -0.11 -4.19 -20.08
N ARG A 85 -0.06 -5.07 -21.09
CA ARG A 85 -1.23 -5.38 -21.92
C ARG A 85 -2.29 -6.11 -21.08
N ALA A 86 -3.55 -5.84 -21.40
CA ALA A 86 -4.68 -6.51 -20.78
C ALA A 86 -4.59 -8.04 -20.91
N GLY A 87 -5.00 -8.73 -19.86
CA GLY A 87 -4.92 -10.18 -19.74
C GLY A 87 -5.86 -10.67 -18.63
N LYS A 88 -5.50 -11.76 -17.98
CA LYS A 88 -6.28 -12.39 -16.91
C LYS A 88 -5.68 -12.06 -15.54
N VAL A 89 -6.50 -11.50 -14.66
CA VAL A 89 -6.11 -11.12 -13.29
C VAL A 89 -6.94 -11.88 -12.28
N GLY A 90 -6.27 -12.57 -11.37
CA GLY A 90 -6.86 -13.08 -10.14
C GLY A 90 -6.76 -12.03 -9.05
N VAL A 91 -7.83 -11.78 -8.32
CA VAL A 91 -7.83 -10.95 -7.11
C VAL A 91 -8.32 -11.81 -5.97
N LEU A 92 -7.46 -12.01 -4.96
CA LEU A 92 -7.83 -12.78 -3.77
C LEU A 92 -8.91 -12.03 -3.01
N SER A 93 -10.10 -12.62 -2.92
CA SER A 93 -11.32 -11.98 -2.40
C SER A 93 -11.96 -12.78 -1.26
N PRO A 94 -12.71 -12.11 -0.38
CA PRO A 94 -13.00 -10.67 -0.38
C PRO A 94 -11.79 -9.84 0.03
N CYS A 95 -11.56 -8.70 -0.60
CA CYS A 95 -10.49 -7.77 -0.24
C CYS A 95 -10.86 -6.31 -0.56
N TYR A 96 -9.92 -5.39 -0.43
CA TYR A 96 -10.10 -3.99 -0.78
C TYR A 96 -10.52 -3.86 -2.26
N ALA A 97 -11.76 -3.47 -2.49
CA ALA A 97 -12.45 -3.56 -3.79
C ALA A 97 -11.81 -2.72 -4.91
N GLU A 98 -11.01 -1.70 -4.56
CA GLU A 98 -10.32 -0.86 -5.55
C GLU A 98 -9.33 -1.65 -6.41
N HIS A 99 -8.76 -2.75 -5.90
CA HIS A 99 -7.91 -3.62 -6.70
C HIS A 99 -8.65 -4.19 -7.90
N ALA A 100 -9.74 -4.93 -7.66
CA ALA A 100 -10.51 -5.52 -8.75
C ALA A 100 -11.03 -4.47 -9.74
N GLU A 101 -11.50 -3.34 -9.22
CA GLU A 101 -12.06 -2.26 -10.03
C GLU A 101 -10.99 -1.59 -10.92
N ALA A 102 -9.77 -1.34 -10.43
CA ALA A 102 -8.70 -0.73 -11.21
C ALA A 102 -8.30 -1.62 -12.41
N TRP A 103 -8.20 -2.93 -12.19
CA TRP A 103 -7.90 -3.88 -13.26
C TRP A 103 -9.05 -3.98 -14.28
N ARG A 104 -10.31 -4.03 -13.83
CA ARG A 104 -11.49 -4.02 -14.73
C ARG A 104 -11.54 -2.78 -15.60
N ARG A 105 -11.33 -1.60 -15.01
CA ARG A 105 -11.31 -0.31 -15.77
C ARG A 105 -10.20 -0.25 -16.81
N SER A 106 -9.13 -1.01 -16.61
CA SER A 106 -8.00 -1.10 -17.54
C SER A 106 -8.19 -2.21 -18.59
N GLY A 107 -9.39 -2.81 -18.70
CA GLY A 107 -9.75 -3.77 -19.73
C GLY A 107 -9.30 -5.21 -19.47
N TYR A 108 -8.92 -5.55 -18.24
CA TYR A 108 -8.56 -6.92 -17.88
C TYR A 108 -9.76 -7.80 -17.59
N ILE A 109 -9.62 -9.10 -17.85
CA ILE A 109 -10.57 -10.12 -17.37
C ILE A 109 -10.22 -10.41 -15.92
N VAL A 110 -10.99 -9.85 -14.99
CA VAL A 110 -10.77 -10.00 -13.55
C VAL A 110 -11.62 -11.14 -13.00
N ARG A 111 -10.96 -12.08 -12.35
CA ARG A 111 -11.57 -13.15 -11.55
C ARG A 111 -11.28 -12.89 -10.08
N GLU A 112 -12.32 -12.76 -9.30
CA GLU A 112 -12.21 -12.81 -7.85
C GLU A 112 -12.14 -14.28 -7.44
N VAL A 113 -11.10 -14.65 -6.67
CA VAL A 113 -10.80 -16.04 -6.29
C VAL A 113 -10.72 -16.14 -4.78
N LEU A 114 -11.22 -17.24 -4.22
CA LEU A 114 -11.02 -17.59 -2.82
C LEU A 114 -9.59 -18.15 -2.63
N GLU A 115 -9.09 -18.12 -1.40
CA GLU A 115 -7.73 -18.62 -1.09
C GLU A 115 -7.51 -20.06 -1.57
N GLN A 116 -8.47 -20.95 -1.31
CA GLN A 116 -8.39 -22.36 -1.70
C GLN A 116 -8.49 -22.59 -3.21
N GLU A 117 -8.92 -21.60 -3.98
CA GLU A 117 -9.06 -21.68 -5.43
C GLU A 117 -7.83 -21.20 -6.18
N VAL A 118 -6.93 -20.46 -5.50
CA VAL A 118 -5.75 -19.85 -6.12
C VAL A 118 -4.93 -20.89 -6.89
N GLU A 119 -4.65 -22.03 -6.26
CA GLU A 119 -3.86 -23.12 -6.87
C GLU A 119 -4.45 -23.62 -8.18
N PHE A 120 -5.76 -23.67 -8.28
CA PHE A 120 -6.47 -24.14 -9.47
C PHE A 120 -6.37 -23.14 -10.63
N PHE A 121 -6.40 -21.84 -10.34
CA PHE A 121 -6.43 -20.81 -11.38
C PHE A 121 -5.06 -20.20 -11.70
N LEU A 122 -4.09 -20.32 -10.80
CA LEU A 122 -2.82 -19.58 -10.83
C LEU A 122 -2.09 -19.68 -12.20
N ASP A 123 -2.04 -20.87 -12.77
CA ASP A 123 -1.32 -21.10 -14.04
C ASP A 123 -2.02 -20.51 -15.26
N SER A 124 -3.27 -20.09 -15.11
CA SER A 124 -4.04 -19.41 -16.15
C SER A 124 -4.01 -17.87 -16.02
N LEU A 125 -3.43 -17.33 -14.93
CA LEU A 125 -3.40 -15.90 -14.65
C LEU A 125 -2.13 -15.24 -15.18
N ASP A 126 -2.24 -13.99 -15.63
CA ASP A 126 -1.12 -13.11 -15.94
C ASP A 126 -0.71 -12.28 -14.71
N VAL A 127 -1.65 -12.03 -13.81
CA VAL A 127 -1.43 -11.28 -12.56
C VAL A 127 -2.24 -11.93 -11.45
N LEU A 128 -1.64 -12.06 -10.27
CA LEU A 128 -2.35 -12.31 -9.03
C LEU A 128 -2.19 -11.11 -8.10
N VAL A 129 -3.31 -10.61 -7.56
CA VAL A 129 -3.34 -9.53 -6.59
C VAL A 129 -3.79 -10.08 -5.25
N VAL A 130 -3.01 -9.81 -4.20
CA VAL A 130 -3.24 -10.26 -2.83
C VAL A 130 -3.11 -9.07 -1.89
N VAL A 131 -4.06 -8.89 -0.99
CA VAL A 131 -3.94 -7.98 0.16
C VAL A 131 -3.45 -8.82 1.35
N ASN A 132 -2.30 -8.48 1.94
CA ASN A 132 -1.68 -9.28 3.00
C ASN A 132 -0.94 -8.43 4.05
N PRO A 133 -1.39 -8.38 5.30
CA PRO A 133 -2.63 -8.97 5.83
C PRO A 133 -3.89 -8.42 5.16
N ASN A 134 -4.90 -9.27 5.02
CA ASN A 134 -6.08 -8.94 4.22
C ASN A 134 -7.10 -8.08 4.99
N ASN A 135 -7.58 -7.07 4.32
CA ASN A 135 -8.77 -6.32 4.72
C ASN A 135 -9.94 -6.73 3.80
N PRO A 136 -11.06 -7.32 4.31
CA PRO A 136 -11.51 -7.23 5.71
C PRO A 136 -11.25 -8.47 6.58
N THR A 137 -10.72 -9.57 6.04
CA THR A 137 -10.77 -10.88 6.70
C THR A 137 -9.70 -11.10 7.77
N GLY A 138 -8.63 -10.27 7.78
CA GLY A 138 -7.46 -10.49 8.63
C GLY A 138 -6.56 -11.67 8.19
N LEU A 139 -6.91 -12.36 7.09
CA LEU A 139 -6.09 -13.45 6.56
C LEU A 139 -4.65 -12.98 6.34
N SER A 140 -3.71 -13.75 6.86
CA SER A 140 -2.28 -13.53 6.65
C SER A 140 -1.64 -14.76 6.02
N LEU A 141 -1.09 -14.58 4.82
CA LEU A 141 -0.39 -15.63 4.09
C LEU A 141 1.11 -15.55 4.39
N THR A 142 1.75 -16.70 4.44
CA THR A 142 3.19 -16.77 4.69
C THR A 142 4.01 -16.30 3.49
N PRO A 143 5.20 -15.71 3.71
CA PRO A 143 6.12 -15.35 2.63
C PRO A 143 6.44 -16.53 1.71
N ALA A 144 6.64 -17.72 2.26
CA ALA A 144 6.95 -18.92 1.47
C ALA A 144 5.86 -19.23 0.44
N ARG A 145 4.58 -19.16 0.84
CA ARG A 145 3.45 -19.40 -0.07
C ARG A 145 3.35 -18.34 -1.16
N LEU A 146 3.52 -17.08 -0.80
CA LEU A 146 3.46 -15.97 -1.76
C LEU A 146 4.63 -16.04 -2.76
N LEU A 147 5.82 -16.41 -2.30
CA LEU A 147 6.98 -16.58 -3.17
C LEU A 147 6.84 -17.78 -4.12
N ASP A 148 6.19 -18.85 -3.69
CA ASP A 148 5.85 -19.97 -4.59
C ASP A 148 4.91 -19.52 -5.71
N TRP A 149 3.84 -18.80 -5.38
CA TRP A 149 2.93 -18.22 -6.38
C TRP A 149 3.64 -17.25 -7.31
N HIS A 150 4.51 -16.41 -6.75
CA HIS A 150 5.33 -15.50 -7.56
C HIS A 150 6.22 -16.27 -8.55
N ALA A 151 6.92 -17.31 -8.10
CA ALA A 151 7.82 -18.09 -8.96
C ALA A 151 7.08 -18.70 -10.15
N ARG A 152 5.89 -19.25 -9.93
CA ARG A 152 5.05 -19.82 -11.00
C ARG A 152 4.54 -18.75 -11.97
N LEU A 153 4.14 -17.58 -11.49
CA LEU A 153 3.76 -16.45 -12.34
C LEU A 153 4.95 -15.93 -13.15
N ALA A 154 6.10 -15.75 -12.50
CA ALA A 154 7.31 -15.18 -13.11
C ALA A 154 7.85 -16.03 -14.28
N GLN A 155 7.70 -17.37 -14.23
CA GLN A 155 8.07 -18.28 -15.34
C GLN A 155 7.36 -17.90 -16.65
N ARG A 156 6.22 -17.26 -16.60
CA ARG A 156 5.42 -16.83 -17.74
C ARG A 156 5.42 -15.30 -17.95
N GLY A 157 6.30 -14.58 -17.23
CA GLY A 157 6.33 -13.11 -17.25
C GLY A 157 5.12 -12.49 -16.54
N GLY A 158 4.44 -13.23 -15.68
CA GLY A 158 3.32 -12.78 -14.85
C GLY A 158 3.77 -11.94 -13.66
N TRP A 159 2.81 -11.35 -12.96
CA TRP A 159 3.05 -10.52 -11.78
C TRP A 159 2.33 -11.05 -10.55
N LEU A 160 3.01 -10.97 -9.41
CA LEU A 160 2.38 -11.01 -8.09
C LEU A 160 2.40 -9.58 -7.52
N VAL A 161 1.21 -9.03 -7.26
CA VAL A 161 1.03 -7.73 -6.58
C VAL A 161 0.54 -8.02 -5.17
N VAL A 162 1.33 -7.62 -4.17
CA VAL A 162 0.98 -7.80 -2.75
C VAL A 162 0.76 -6.42 -2.12
N ASP A 163 -0.47 -6.15 -1.71
CA ASP A 163 -0.78 -4.94 -0.95
C ASP A 163 -0.53 -5.20 0.54
N GLU A 164 0.56 -4.67 1.04
CA GLU A 164 1.02 -4.77 2.42
C GLU A 164 0.64 -3.53 3.24
N ALA A 165 -0.54 -2.94 3.00
CA ALA A 165 -0.97 -1.73 3.70
C ALA A 165 -1.05 -1.88 5.23
N PHE A 166 -1.19 -3.10 5.73
CA PHE A 166 -1.29 -3.42 7.17
C PHE A 166 -0.10 -4.22 7.72
N MET A 167 0.99 -4.33 6.95
CA MET A 167 2.13 -5.19 7.29
C MET A 167 3.06 -4.62 8.38
N ASP A 168 2.93 -3.35 8.74
CA ASP A 168 3.88 -2.68 9.65
C ASP A 168 3.88 -3.24 11.09
N ASN A 169 2.80 -3.91 11.50
CA ASN A 169 2.73 -4.62 12.78
C ASN A 169 3.47 -5.98 12.76
N THR A 170 3.60 -6.60 11.59
CA THR A 170 4.26 -7.91 11.42
C THR A 170 5.32 -7.86 10.29
N PRO A 171 6.31 -6.95 10.36
CA PRO A 171 7.23 -6.67 9.26
C PRO A 171 8.08 -7.88 8.85
N GLN A 172 8.25 -8.86 9.73
CA GLN A 172 8.95 -10.13 9.46
C GLN A 172 8.23 -11.01 8.42
N LEU A 173 6.95 -10.74 8.13
CA LEU A 173 6.16 -11.44 7.11
C LEU A 173 6.12 -10.71 5.77
N SER A 174 6.80 -9.56 5.66
CA SER A 174 6.84 -8.75 4.45
C SER A 174 7.67 -9.39 3.35
N LEU A 175 7.23 -9.19 2.11
CA LEU A 175 8.01 -9.56 0.90
C LEU A 175 8.95 -8.43 0.43
N ALA A 176 9.08 -7.34 1.15
CA ALA A 176 9.86 -6.17 0.74
C ALA A 176 11.30 -6.51 0.33
N SER A 177 12.00 -7.37 1.08
CA SER A 177 13.37 -7.80 0.78
C SER A 177 13.51 -8.62 -0.52
N HIS A 178 12.43 -9.17 -1.03
CA HIS A 178 12.37 -9.99 -2.23
C HIS A 178 12.00 -9.20 -3.49
N THR A 179 11.68 -7.91 -3.37
CA THR A 179 11.14 -7.08 -4.47
C THR A 179 12.16 -6.75 -5.58
N HIS A 180 13.41 -7.16 -5.42
CA HIS A 180 14.39 -7.17 -6.52
C HIS A 180 14.05 -8.20 -7.61
N GLN A 181 13.18 -9.17 -7.32
CA GLN A 181 12.75 -10.20 -8.26
C GLN A 181 11.75 -9.63 -9.28
N VAL A 182 11.95 -9.94 -10.55
CA VAL A 182 11.09 -9.47 -11.65
C VAL A 182 9.66 -9.98 -11.47
N GLY A 183 8.68 -9.07 -11.56
CA GLY A 183 7.27 -9.40 -11.44
C GLY A 183 6.73 -9.48 -10.02
N LEU A 184 7.56 -9.29 -8.98
CA LEU A 184 7.09 -9.10 -7.60
C LEU A 184 6.94 -7.62 -7.29
N ILE A 185 5.74 -7.21 -6.89
CA ILE A 185 5.38 -5.83 -6.60
C ILE A 185 4.73 -5.76 -5.23
N VAL A 186 5.28 -4.98 -4.34
CA VAL A 186 4.73 -4.76 -3.00
C VAL A 186 4.28 -3.31 -2.86
N LEU A 187 3.06 -3.11 -2.35
CA LEU A 187 2.52 -1.79 -2.04
C LEU A 187 2.56 -1.55 -0.53
N ARG A 188 3.00 -0.36 -0.13
CA ARG A 188 3.01 0.07 1.28
C ARG A 188 2.18 1.33 1.45
N SER A 189 1.36 1.36 2.48
CA SER A 189 0.50 2.50 2.81
C SER A 189 0.99 3.19 4.07
N PHE A 190 1.48 4.41 3.95
CA PHE A 190 1.92 5.20 5.10
C PHE A 190 0.76 5.61 6.03
N GLY A 191 -0.46 5.72 5.51
CA GLY A 191 -1.60 6.23 6.27
C GLY A 191 -2.14 5.31 7.37
N LYS A 192 -1.79 4.01 7.37
CA LYS A 192 -2.42 3.02 8.26
C LYS A 192 -1.73 2.96 9.61
N PHE A 193 -0.56 2.37 9.68
CA PHE A 193 0.24 2.20 10.89
C PHE A 193 0.62 3.54 11.55
N PHE A 194 0.99 4.53 10.77
CA PHE A 194 1.39 5.84 11.28
C PHE A 194 0.19 6.71 11.71
N GLY A 195 -1.06 6.30 11.45
CA GLY A 195 -2.27 7.06 11.79
C GLY A 195 -2.39 8.39 11.04
N LEU A 196 -1.69 8.57 9.92
CA LEU A 196 -1.54 9.83 9.20
C LEU A 196 -2.08 9.73 7.76
N ALA A 197 -3.31 9.23 7.61
CA ALA A 197 -3.92 9.00 6.29
C ALA A 197 -4.03 10.28 5.44
N GLY A 198 -4.21 11.44 6.06
CA GLY A 198 -4.31 12.74 5.38
C GLY A 198 -3.02 13.18 4.69
N VAL A 199 -1.88 12.62 5.05
CA VAL A 199 -0.56 12.90 4.45
C VAL A 199 -0.48 12.45 2.99
N ARG A 200 -1.28 11.46 2.60
CA ARG A 200 -1.31 10.90 1.24
C ARG A 200 0.05 10.42 0.76
N LEU A 201 0.71 9.56 1.55
CA LEU A 201 1.97 8.92 1.20
C LEU A 201 1.79 7.40 1.10
N GLY A 202 2.43 6.79 0.13
CA GLY A 202 2.60 5.36 -0.02
C GLY A 202 3.87 5.06 -0.80
N PHE A 203 4.21 3.79 -0.90
CA PHE A 203 5.42 3.35 -1.62
C PHE A 203 5.11 2.12 -2.47
N VAL A 204 5.75 2.05 -3.62
CA VAL A 204 5.82 0.85 -4.44
C VAL A 204 7.24 0.30 -4.36
N LEU A 205 7.36 -0.95 -4.01
CA LEU A 205 8.61 -1.69 -3.92
C LEU A 205 8.60 -2.73 -5.05
N ALA A 206 9.55 -2.65 -5.95
CA ALA A 206 9.67 -3.55 -7.09
C ALA A 206 11.06 -3.43 -7.73
N GLU A 207 11.32 -4.23 -8.76
CA GLU A 207 12.55 -4.12 -9.53
C GLU A 207 12.65 -2.77 -10.28
N ARG A 208 13.88 -2.29 -10.49
CA ARG A 208 14.19 -0.94 -11.03
C ARG A 208 13.44 -0.60 -12.33
N LYS A 209 13.30 -1.57 -13.25
CA LYS A 209 12.66 -1.33 -14.54
C LYS A 209 11.18 -0.99 -14.37
N LEU A 210 10.48 -1.73 -13.51
CA LEU A 210 9.06 -1.51 -13.24
C LEU A 210 8.86 -0.16 -12.51
N LEU A 211 9.69 0.15 -11.51
CA LEU A 211 9.60 1.42 -10.80
C LEU A 211 9.82 2.61 -11.73
N ARG A 212 10.74 2.51 -12.70
CA ARG A 212 10.96 3.56 -13.70
C ARG A 212 9.73 3.76 -14.59
N LEU A 213 9.15 2.66 -15.12
CA LEU A 213 7.93 2.73 -15.93
C LEU A 213 6.76 3.32 -15.15
N LEU A 214 6.64 2.96 -13.87
CA LEU A 214 5.61 3.54 -13.01
C LEU A 214 5.85 5.02 -12.74
N ALA A 215 7.09 5.43 -12.49
CA ALA A 215 7.46 6.83 -12.29
C ALA A 215 7.11 7.71 -13.51
N GLU A 216 7.28 7.19 -14.73
CA GLU A 216 6.85 7.87 -15.96
C GLU A 216 5.33 8.09 -16.01
N GLN A 217 4.52 7.16 -15.47
CA GLN A 217 3.06 7.32 -15.38
C GLN A 217 2.63 8.23 -14.23
N VAL A 218 3.37 8.22 -13.13
CA VAL A 218 3.13 9.07 -11.96
C VAL A 218 3.41 10.54 -12.29
N GLY A 219 4.43 10.80 -13.10
CA GLY A 219 4.90 12.14 -13.44
C GLY A 219 5.73 12.81 -12.32
N PRO A 220 6.19 14.04 -12.57
CA PRO A 220 7.02 14.75 -11.60
C PRO A 220 6.20 15.24 -10.39
N TRP A 221 6.89 15.43 -9.25
CA TRP A 221 6.35 16.05 -8.03
C TRP A 221 5.12 15.37 -7.43
N ALA A 222 4.99 14.08 -7.58
CA ALA A 222 3.83 13.31 -7.14
C ALA A 222 3.60 13.36 -5.62
N VAL A 223 4.65 13.54 -4.84
CA VAL A 223 4.61 13.65 -3.38
C VAL A 223 5.12 15.02 -2.97
N SER A 224 4.29 15.79 -2.26
CA SER A 224 4.60 17.17 -1.87
C SER A 224 5.81 17.25 -0.92
N GLY A 225 6.53 18.37 -0.94
CA GLY A 225 7.68 18.59 -0.05
C GLY A 225 7.36 18.39 1.44
N PRO A 226 6.27 18.94 1.97
CA PRO A 226 5.85 18.69 3.36
C PRO A 226 5.63 17.21 3.67
N THR A 227 4.98 16.48 2.76
CA THR A 227 4.75 15.04 2.88
C THR A 227 6.07 14.26 2.91
N ARG A 228 7.04 14.65 2.07
CA ARG A 228 8.37 14.02 2.02
C ARG A 228 9.13 14.20 3.34
N VAL A 229 9.18 15.43 3.87
CA VAL A 229 9.81 15.75 5.16
C VAL A 229 9.18 14.95 6.31
N LEU A 230 7.84 14.94 6.38
CA LEU A 230 7.12 14.19 7.40
C LEU A 230 7.35 12.69 7.26
N GLY A 231 7.24 12.17 6.04
CA GLY A 231 7.44 10.75 5.75
C GLY A 231 8.82 10.28 6.19
N GLN A 232 9.88 11.02 5.84
CA GLN A 232 11.25 10.70 6.25
C GLN A 232 11.38 10.67 7.78
N ALA A 233 10.89 11.70 8.47
CA ALA A 233 10.98 11.77 9.93
C ALA A 233 10.27 10.59 10.62
N CYS A 234 9.06 10.24 10.17
CA CYS A 234 8.32 9.11 10.72
C CYS A 234 8.99 7.76 10.42
N LEU A 235 9.54 7.55 9.22
CA LEU A 235 10.23 6.31 8.85
C LEU A 235 11.53 6.10 9.63
N GLN A 236 12.14 7.17 10.16
CA GLN A 236 13.37 7.11 10.95
C GLN A 236 13.13 7.02 12.47
N ASP A 237 11.89 7.22 12.96
CA ASP A 237 11.56 7.19 14.39
C ASP A 237 11.33 5.76 14.88
N THR A 238 12.41 5.03 15.14
CA THR A 238 12.39 3.64 15.58
C THR A 238 11.72 3.44 16.95
N GLU A 239 11.79 4.44 17.84
CA GLU A 239 11.11 4.39 19.13
C GLU A 239 9.58 4.48 18.95
N ALA A 240 9.11 5.40 18.09
CA ALA A 240 7.70 5.51 17.79
C ALA A 240 7.16 4.23 17.12
N HIS A 241 7.95 3.58 16.24
CA HIS A 241 7.56 2.29 15.66
C HIS A 241 7.31 1.23 16.73
N THR A 242 8.23 1.12 17.69
CA THR A 242 8.12 0.14 18.78
C THR A 242 6.90 0.43 19.65
N ARG A 243 6.70 1.69 20.07
CA ARG A 243 5.51 2.09 20.83
C ARG A 243 4.20 1.80 20.10
N GLN A 244 4.17 2.05 18.81
CA GLN A 244 2.96 1.83 18.00
C GLN A 244 2.61 0.35 17.88
N ARG A 245 3.60 -0.53 17.68
CA ARG A 245 3.39 -1.98 17.63
C ARG A 245 2.84 -2.49 18.97
N ILE A 246 3.46 -2.11 20.09
CA ILE A 246 2.99 -2.49 21.42
C ILE A 246 1.52 -2.07 21.63
N ARG A 247 1.18 -0.83 21.29
CA ARG A 247 -0.20 -0.34 21.40
C ARG A 247 -1.18 -1.08 20.51
N SER A 248 -0.75 -1.45 19.30
CA SER A 248 -1.59 -2.21 18.36
C SER A 248 -1.83 -3.63 18.88
N ASP A 249 -0.82 -4.27 19.45
CA ASP A 249 -0.94 -5.61 20.03
C ASP A 249 -1.86 -5.58 21.26
N GLU A 250 -1.66 -4.65 22.21
CA GLU A 250 -2.50 -4.48 23.39
C GLU A 250 -3.98 -4.18 23.04
N ALA A 251 -4.23 -3.45 21.94
CA ALA A 251 -5.59 -3.12 21.52
C ALA A 251 -6.29 -4.26 20.76
N SER A 252 -5.55 -5.29 20.36
CA SER A 252 -6.08 -6.47 19.65
C SER A 252 -6.42 -7.64 20.59
N GLU A 253 -6.02 -7.57 21.84
CA GLU A 253 -6.38 -8.52 22.92
C GLU A 253 -7.77 -8.21 23.50
#